data_c8e9fa65ac1b70793345e669516276b4
#
_entry.id   c8e9fa65ac1b70793345e669516276b4
#
_cell.length_a   1.000
_cell.length_b   1.000
_cell.length_c   1.000
_cell.angle_alpha   90.00
_cell.angle_beta   90.00
_cell.angle_gamma   90.00
#
_symmetry.space_group_name_H-M   'P 1'
#
loop_
_entity.id
_entity.type
_entity.pdbx_description
1 polymer ?
#
loop_
_entity_poly.entity_id
_entity_poly.type
_entity_poly.pdbx_seq_one_letter_code
_entity_poly.pdbx_strand_id
1 'polypeptide(L)'
;MKKELDDRRRLPRFRITGVGGSITAPVEAEIINLSMGGALVEHQGMLGVGFECILTALVAGAVVRVKCHVAHSTVNHRTTGAAGESLLFYRTGLRFLEISEEAENILATLIRSYGEGGEIG
;
A
#
# COMPACT_ATOMS: atom_id res chain seq x y z
N MET A 1 -14.17 13.88 -3.17
CA MET A 1 -14.64 14.34 -4.45
C MET A 1 -14.75 13.21 -5.43
N LYS A 2 -15.83 13.24 -6.15
CA LYS A 2 -16.11 12.19 -7.11
C LYS A 2 -15.02 12.08 -8.16
N LYS A 3 -14.54 13.22 -8.63
CA LYS A 3 -13.51 13.26 -9.65
C LYS A 3 -12.22 12.62 -9.16
N GLU A 4 -11.91 12.85 -7.92
CA GLU A 4 -10.71 12.28 -7.33
C GLU A 4 -10.77 10.76 -7.30
N LEU A 5 -11.93 10.21 -6.94
CA LEU A 5 -12.11 8.78 -6.94
C LEU A 5 -12.01 8.20 -8.34
N ASP A 6 -12.57 8.91 -9.31
CA ASP A 6 -12.50 8.45 -10.69
C ASP A 6 -11.08 8.44 -11.19
N ASP A 7 -10.30 9.47 -10.83
CA ASP A 7 -8.90 9.52 -11.23
C ASP A 7 -8.13 8.35 -10.65
N ARG A 8 -8.40 8.02 -9.40
CA ARG A 8 -7.72 6.91 -8.76
C ARG A 8 -8.04 5.60 -9.47
N ARG A 9 -9.27 5.42 -9.88
CA ARG A 9 -9.67 4.21 -10.58
C ARG A 9 -9.02 4.07 -11.94
N ARG A 10 -8.74 5.19 -12.59
CA ARG A 10 -8.14 5.17 -13.92
C ARG A 10 -6.65 5.01 -13.90
N LEU A 11 -6.03 5.24 -12.73
CA LEU A 11 -4.58 5.07 -12.65
C LEU A 11 -4.25 3.59 -12.71
N PRO A 12 -3.26 3.23 -13.53
CA PRO A 12 -2.85 1.83 -13.63
C PRO A 12 -2.34 1.32 -12.30
N ARG A 13 -2.63 0.07 -12.04
CA ARG A 13 -2.14 -0.59 -10.85
C ARG A 13 -1.24 -1.74 -11.27
N PHE A 14 -0.13 -1.87 -10.57
CA PHE A 14 0.86 -2.87 -10.89
C PHE A 14 1.05 -3.76 -9.67
N ARG A 15 0.97 -5.07 -9.90
CA ARG A 15 1.25 -6.02 -8.84
C ARG A 15 2.74 -6.08 -8.62
N ILE A 16 3.16 -5.94 -7.38
CA ILE A 16 4.56 -5.99 -7.02
C ILE A 16 4.75 -7.03 -5.93
N THR A 17 5.98 -7.54 -5.83
CA THR A 17 6.31 -8.52 -4.81
C THR A 17 7.62 -8.13 -4.17
N GLY A 18 7.82 -8.59 -2.94
CA GLY A 18 9.08 -8.38 -2.25
C GLY A 18 9.28 -6.97 -1.73
N VAL A 19 8.25 -6.14 -1.75
CA VAL A 19 8.35 -4.80 -1.21
C VAL A 19 7.54 -4.74 0.06
N GLY A 20 8.22 -4.55 1.16
CA GLY A 20 7.58 -4.42 2.44
C GLY A 20 7.61 -2.99 2.91
N GLY A 21 6.83 -2.69 3.92
CA GLY A 21 6.80 -1.38 4.50
C GLY A 21 6.18 -1.42 5.87
N SER A 22 5.95 -0.26 6.41
CA SER A 22 5.29 -0.14 7.69
C SER A 22 4.30 1.00 7.65
N ILE A 23 3.31 0.90 8.52
CA ILE A 23 2.27 1.91 8.65
C ILE A 23 2.38 2.48 10.04
N THR A 24 2.01 3.74 10.19
CA THR A 24 2.03 4.40 11.49
C THR A 24 1.36 3.53 12.54
N ALA A 25 1.92 3.48 13.72
CA ALA A 25 1.52 2.64 14.85
C ALA A 25 2.01 1.24 14.66
N PRO A 26 3.18 1.11 14.47
CA PRO A 26 4.03 0.36 13.57
C PRO A 26 3.41 -1.00 13.23
N VAL A 27 2.80 -1.03 12.11
CA VAL A 27 2.21 -2.24 11.55
C VAL A 27 3.02 -2.57 10.30
N GLU A 28 3.61 -3.75 10.29
CA GLU A 28 4.31 -4.20 9.11
C GLU A 28 3.29 -4.60 8.06
N ALA A 29 3.60 -4.27 6.81
CA ALA A 29 2.66 -4.51 5.74
C ALA A 29 3.40 -4.98 4.50
N GLU A 30 2.71 -5.76 3.70
CA GLU A 30 3.20 -6.16 2.40
C GLU A 30 2.42 -5.40 1.36
N ILE A 31 3.12 -4.77 0.42
CA ILE A 31 2.46 -4.03 -0.64
C ILE A 31 2.07 -5.00 -1.73
N ILE A 32 0.77 -5.12 -1.97
CA ILE A 32 0.24 -6.07 -2.93
C ILE A 32 0.22 -5.46 -4.32
N ASN A 33 -0.27 -4.23 -4.43
CA ASN A 33 -0.20 -3.52 -5.69
C ASN A 33 -0.05 -2.03 -5.42
N LEU A 34 0.35 -1.30 -6.44
CA LEU A 34 0.76 0.07 -6.29
C LEU A 34 0.40 0.85 -7.55
N SER A 35 -0.07 2.07 -7.36
CA SER A 35 -0.27 3.03 -8.43
C SER A 35 0.19 4.39 -7.92
N MET A 36 0.15 5.39 -8.81
CA MET A 36 0.55 6.73 -8.38
C MET A 36 -0.46 7.34 -7.42
N GLY A 37 -1.66 6.78 -7.33
CA GLY A 37 -2.69 7.33 -6.45
C GLY A 37 -2.89 6.58 -5.16
N GLY A 38 -2.30 5.40 -5.01
CA GLY A 38 -2.52 4.63 -3.80
C GLY A 38 -1.90 3.26 -3.86
N ALA A 39 -2.16 2.48 -2.81
CA ALA A 39 -1.59 1.15 -2.68
C ALA A 39 -2.60 0.22 -2.02
N LEU A 40 -2.51 -1.06 -2.35
CA LEU A 40 -3.21 -2.10 -1.64
C LEU A 40 -2.17 -2.84 -0.82
N VAL A 41 -2.39 -2.91 0.48
CA VAL A 41 -1.42 -3.53 1.39
C VAL A 41 -2.10 -4.63 2.18
N GLU A 42 -1.31 -5.61 2.58
CA GLU A 42 -1.78 -6.67 3.47
C GLU A 42 -1.04 -6.57 4.78
N HIS A 43 -1.78 -6.69 5.88
CA HIS A 43 -1.19 -6.52 7.21
C HIS A 43 -2.02 -7.26 8.24
N GLN A 44 -1.43 -7.47 9.39
CA GLN A 44 -2.10 -8.09 10.50
C GLN A 44 -2.78 -7.00 11.34
N GLY A 45 -4.00 -7.28 11.78
CA GLY A 45 -4.72 -6.35 12.64
C GLY A 45 -5.50 -5.32 11.84
N MET A 46 -6.51 -4.74 12.48
CA MET A 46 -7.45 -3.85 11.83
C MET A 46 -6.92 -2.44 11.72
N LEU A 47 -7.17 -1.79 10.60
CA LEU A 47 -6.92 -0.36 10.41
C LEU A 47 -8.26 0.33 10.23
N GLY A 48 -8.43 1.49 10.87
CA GLY A 48 -9.69 2.21 10.80
C GLY A 48 -9.90 2.89 9.47
N VAL A 49 -10.99 2.55 8.81
CA VAL A 49 -11.37 3.22 7.57
C VAL A 49 -11.65 4.69 7.88
N GLY A 50 -11.14 5.57 7.04
CA GLY A 50 -11.31 7.00 7.21
C GLY A 50 -10.17 7.69 7.95
N PHE A 51 -9.32 6.91 8.60
CA PHE A 51 -8.18 7.50 9.30
C PHE A 51 -7.02 7.72 8.35
N GLU A 52 -6.11 8.59 8.78
CA GLU A 52 -4.89 8.86 8.05
C GLU A 52 -3.75 8.07 8.67
N CYS A 53 -2.80 7.69 7.84
CA CYS A 53 -1.62 6.97 8.28
C CYS A 53 -0.47 7.33 7.36
N ILE A 54 0.72 6.90 7.75
CA ILE A 54 1.91 7.12 6.92
C ILE A 54 2.44 5.75 6.52
N LEU A 55 2.53 5.54 5.22
CA LEU A 55 3.14 4.34 4.67
C LEU A 55 4.61 4.63 4.46
N THR A 56 5.45 3.79 5.05
CA THR A 56 6.90 3.92 4.90
C THR A 56 7.41 2.64 4.25
N ALA A 57 8.18 2.78 3.20
CA ALA A 57 8.70 1.62 2.50
C ALA A 57 10.13 1.89 2.06
N LEU A 58 10.91 0.83 1.96
CA LEU A 58 12.26 0.89 1.43
C LEU A 58 12.20 0.43 -0.02
N VAL A 59 12.49 1.33 -0.94
CA VAL A 59 12.37 1.07 -2.36
C VAL A 59 13.71 1.39 -3.00
N ALA A 60 14.35 0.36 -3.56
CA ALA A 60 15.63 0.52 -4.27
C ALA A 60 16.64 1.28 -3.42
N GLY A 61 16.69 0.97 -2.13
CA GLY A 61 17.65 1.58 -1.23
C GLY A 61 17.25 2.93 -0.68
N ALA A 62 16.09 3.44 -1.06
CA ALA A 62 15.61 4.74 -0.60
C ALA A 62 14.36 4.57 0.25
N VAL A 63 14.25 5.36 1.30
CA VAL A 63 13.07 5.35 2.16
C VAL A 63 12.02 6.26 1.56
N VAL A 64 10.84 5.71 1.35
CA VAL A 64 9.71 6.47 0.82
C VAL A 64 8.65 6.55 1.91
N ARG A 65 8.17 7.76 2.16
CA ARG A 65 7.12 8.00 3.13
C ARG A 65 5.99 8.73 2.45
N VAL A 66 4.78 8.21 2.61
CA VAL A 66 3.62 8.80 1.95
C VAL A 66 2.48 8.87 2.94
N LYS A 67 1.88 10.05 3.04
CA LYS A 67 0.71 10.23 3.87
C LYS A 67 -0.49 9.66 3.14
N CYS A 68 -1.25 8.83 3.82
CA CYS A 68 -2.32 8.07 3.21
C CYS A 68 -3.61 8.20 3.97
N HIS A 69 -4.70 7.97 3.27
CA HIS A 69 -6.04 7.86 3.82
C HIS A 69 -6.47 6.40 3.67
N VAL A 70 -6.96 5.81 4.76
CA VAL A 70 -7.46 4.44 4.72
C VAL A 70 -8.81 4.44 4.05
N ALA A 71 -8.87 3.98 2.81
CA ALA A 71 -10.09 4.03 2.01
C ALA A 71 -11.00 2.86 2.29
N HIS A 72 -10.43 1.66 2.46
CA HIS A 72 -11.20 0.49 2.82
C HIS A 72 -10.26 -0.53 3.46
N SER A 73 -10.84 -1.46 4.20
CA SER A 73 -10.06 -2.49 4.88
C SER A 73 -10.98 -3.69 5.09
N THR A 74 -10.56 -4.85 4.61
CA THR A 74 -11.35 -6.06 4.73
C THR A 74 -10.49 -7.21 5.17
N VAL A 75 -11.11 -8.17 5.86
CA VAL A 75 -10.41 -9.38 6.27
C VAL A 75 -10.10 -10.19 5.01
N ASN A 76 -8.83 -10.57 4.87
CA ASN A 76 -8.41 -11.36 3.75
C ASN A 76 -8.28 -12.84 4.10
N HIS A 77 -7.61 -13.13 5.21
CA HIS A 77 -7.48 -14.51 5.62
C HIS A 77 -7.11 -14.59 7.10
N ARG A 78 -7.21 -15.79 7.62
CA ARG A 78 -6.87 -16.10 8.99
C ARG A 78 -5.81 -17.18 9.00
N THR A 79 -4.88 -17.07 9.93
CA THR A 79 -3.86 -18.09 10.10
C THR A 79 -3.64 -18.31 11.60
N THR A 80 -2.86 -19.33 11.93
CA THR A 80 -2.58 -19.67 13.30
C THR A 80 -1.16 -19.26 13.62
N GLY A 81 -0.98 -18.51 14.71
CA GLY A 81 0.32 -18.09 15.17
C GLY A 81 1.06 -19.22 15.87
N ALA A 82 2.31 -18.96 16.21
CA ALA A 82 3.19 -19.95 16.82
C ALA A 82 2.66 -20.45 18.16
N ALA A 83 1.93 -19.63 18.87
CA ALA A 83 1.36 -20.00 20.17
C ALA A 83 -0.08 -20.53 20.04
N GLY A 84 -0.54 -20.78 18.84
CA GLY A 84 -1.89 -21.30 18.61
C GLY A 84 -2.95 -20.22 18.53
N GLU A 85 -2.56 -18.96 18.60
CA GLU A 85 -3.54 -17.88 18.54
C GLU A 85 -4.03 -17.67 17.11
N SER A 86 -5.21 -17.10 16.98
CA SER A 86 -5.80 -16.80 15.69
C SER A 86 -5.31 -15.45 15.22
N LEU A 87 -4.73 -15.39 14.01
CA LEU A 87 -4.22 -14.16 13.43
C LEU A 87 -5.05 -13.80 12.22
N LEU A 88 -5.56 -12.59 12.22
CA LEU A 88 -6.36 -12.08 11.11
C LEU A 88 -5.52 -11.14 10.27
N PHE A 89 -5.51 -11.39 8.97
CA PHE A 89 -4.83 -10.54 8.02
C PHE A 89 -5.86 -9.79 7.18
N TYR A 90 -5.59 -8.52 6.99
CA TYR A 90 -6.49 -7.61 6.30
C TYR A 90 -5.83 -7.13 5.02
N ARG A 91 -6.65 -6.82 4.04
CA ARG A 91 -6.20 -6.06 2.88
C ARG A 91 -6.82 -4.69 2.96
N THR A 92 -5.98 -3.69 2.86
CA THR A 92 -6.36 -2.30 3.08
C THR A 92 -5.95 -1.49 1.88
N GLY A 93 -6.92 -0.74 1.35
CA GLY A 93 -6.66 0.21 0.29
C GLY A 93 -6.29 1.55 0.88
N LEU A 94 -5.13 2.05 0.49
CA LEU A 94 -4.61 3.33 0.93
C LEU A 94 -4.63 4.30 -0.23
N ARG A 95 -5.20 5.48 -0.01
CA ARG A 95 -5.19 6.55 -0.99
C ARG A 95 -4.14 7.57 -0.57
N PHE A 96 -3.23 7.90 -1.47
CA PHE A 96 -2.17 8.85 -1.17
C PHE A 96 -2.78 10.25 -1.06
N LEU A 97 -2.43 10.95 0.02
CA LEU A 97 -2.92 12.31 0.25
C LEU A 97 -1.89 13.34 -0.14
N GLU A 98 -0.67 13.15 0.36
CA GLU A 98 0.42 14.05 0.10
C GLU A 98 1.63 13.22 -0.23
N ILE A 99 2.27 13.54 -1.33
CA ILE A 99 3.44 12.82 -1.74
C ILE A 99 4.48 13.86 -2.18
N SER A 100 5.69 13.73 -1.63
CA SER A 100 6.76 14.63 -2.00
C SER A 100 7.20 14.34 -3.42
N GLU A 101 7.82 15.33 -4.05
CA GLU A 101 8.32 15.15 -5.40
C GLU A 101 9.33 14.01 -5.46
N GLU A 102 10.17 13.92 -4.45
CA GLU A 102 11.16 12.85 -4.39
C GLU A 102 10.50 11.49 -4.31
N ALA A 103 9.51 11.34 -3.43
CA ALA A 103 8.79 10.08 -3.29
C ALA A 103 8.04 9.75 -4.57
N GLU A 104 7.47 10.75 -5.20
CA GLU A 104 6.75 10.54 -6.45
C GLU A 104 7.67 10.00 -7.52
N ASN A 105 8.88 10.55 -7.63
CA ASN A 105 9.84 10.08 -8.60
C ASN A 105 10.27 8.64 -8.33
N ILE A 106 10.46 8.30 -7.07
CA ILE A 106 10.85 6.95 -6.70
C ILE A 106 9.74 5.97 -7.04
N LEU A 107 8.50 6.33 -6.72
CA LEU A 107 7.37 5.46 -7.02
C LEU A 107 7.17 5.30 -8.52
N ALA A 108 7.33 6.39 -9.27
CA ALA A 108 7.19 6.33 -10.73
C ALA A 108 8.23 5.39 -11.32
N THR A 109 9.46 5.44 -10.81
CA THR A 109 10.52 4.56 -11.28
C THR A 109 10.19 3.11 -10.97
N LEU A 110 9.70 2.85 -9.77
CA LEU A 110 9.33 1.50 -9.37
C LEU A 110 8.21 0.97 -10.25
N ILE A 111 7.18 1.76 -10.45
CA ILE A 111 6.03 1.35 -11.23
C ILE A 111 6.44 1.07 -12.68
N ARG A 112 7.29 1.93 -13.23
CA ARG A 112 7.78 1.73 -14.59
C ARG A 112 8.57 0.43 -14.70
N SER A 113 9.36 0.14 -13.69
CA SER A 113 10.16 -1.09 -13.68
C SER A 113 9.27 -2.33 -13.72
N TYR A 114 8.21 -2.35 -12.94
CA TYR A 114 7.30 -3.48 -12.95
C TYR A 114 6.48 -3.53 -14.23
N GLY A 115 6.10 -2.37 -14.75
CA GLY A 115 5.34 -2.32 -15.99
C GLY A 115 6.15 -2.84 -17.16
N GLU A 116 7.41 -2.44 -17.23
CA GLU A 116 8.28 -2.90 -18.31
C GLU A 116 8.62 -4.38 -18.15
N GLY A 117 8.58 -4.89 -16.93
CA GLY A 117 8.80 -6.30 -16.69
C GLY A 117 7.58 -7.16 -16.99
N GLY A 118 6.48 -6.54 -17.35
CA GLY A 118 5.29 -7.28 -17.71
C GLY A 118 4.42 -7.69 -16.54
N GLU A 119 4.69 -7.19 -15.37
CA GLU A 119 3.94 -7.53 -14.18
C GLU A 119 2.88 -6.48 -13.92
N ILE A 120 1.75 -6.65 -14.51
CA ILE A 120 0.64 -5.71 -14.34
C ILE A 120 -0.47 -6.43 -13.61
N GLY A 121 -0.87 -5.89 -12.47
CA GLY A 121 -1.85 -6.50 -11.60
C GLY A 121 -3.29 -6.31 -12.00
#